data_e326ba5bff9b2e10bba851910ddc72d2
#
_entry.id   e326ba5bff9b2e10bba851910ddc72d2
#
_cell.length_a   1.000
_cell.length_b   1.000
_cell.length_c   1.000
_cell.angle_alpha   90.00
_cell.angle_beta   90.00
_cell.angle_gamma   90.00
#
_symmetry.space_group_name_H-M   'P 1'
#
loop_
_entity.id
_entity.type
_entity.pdbx_description
1 polymer ?
#
loop_
_entity_poly.entity_id
_entity_poly.type
_entity_poly.pdbx_seq_one_letter_code
_entity_poly.pdbx_strand_id
1 'polypeptide(L)'
;MSEARINLLDLKDPKIKTLHITWFAFFLTFLVWFSHAPMLAVIKEAFDLTSQQVKALMILNVAMTIPARIVIGILVDKFGPRHVYSGLLIVSGGICLLFATANSYEQLALFRFLLGFVGAGFVIGIRMVGEWFPAKQVGLAEGIYGGWGNFGSAAGAILLPTI
;
A
#
# COMPACT_ATOMS: atom_id res chain seq x y z
N MET A 1 32.10 16.22 9.73
CA MET A 1 31.01 15.25 9.44
C MET A 1 30.17 15.83 8.31
N SER A 2 30.34 15.38 7.08
CA SER A 2 29.51 15.84 5.95
C SER A 2 28.09 15.32 6.20
N GLU A 3 27.15 16.25 6.37
CA GLU A 3 25.74 15.93 6.52
C GLU A 3 25.26 15.06 5.35
N ALA A 4 24.51 14.04 5.65
CA ALA A 4 23.90 13.15 4.66
C ALA A 4 22.74 13.87 3.94
N ARG A 5 23.04 14.97 3.23
CA ARG A 5 22.02 15.74 2.50
C ARG A 5 21.56 14.97 1.27
N ILE A 6 20.27 14.78 1.14
CA ILE A 6 19.61 14.25 -0.06
C ILE A 6 18.96 15.44 -0.77
N ASN A 7 19.36 15.69 -2.03
CA ASN A 7 18.70 16.70 -2.85
C ASN A 7 17.51 16.07 -3.56
N LEU A 8 16.33 16.21 -2.99
CA LEU A 8 15.09 15.64 -3.51
C LEU A 8 14.64 16.23 -4.85
N LEU A 9 15.17 17.36 -5.26
CA LEU A 9 14.82 18.03 -6.52
C LEU A 9 15.70 17.58 -7.69
N ASP A 10 16.76 16.82 -7.42
CA ASP A 10 17.65 16.31 -8.47
C ASP A 10 17.05 15.05 -9.14
N LEU A 11 16.06 15.25 -10.00
CA LEU A 11 15.43 14.18 -10.76
C LEU A 11 16.33 13.54 -11.84
N LYS A 12 17.57 14.06 -12.03
CA LYS A 12 18.57 13.43 -12.90
C LYS A 12 19.30 12.29 -12.17
N ASP A 13 19.39 12.34 -10.84
CA ASP A 13 19.95 11.25 -10.05
C ASP A 13 18.98 10.06 -10.04
N PRO A 14 19.38 8.87 -10.55
CA PRO A 14 18.54 7.68 -10.56
C PRO A 14 18.03 7.28 -9.16
N LYS A 15 18.79 7.53 -8.10
CA LYS A 15 18.38 7.23 -6.71
C LYS A 15 17.18 8.07 -6.30
N ILE A 16 17.21 9.36 -6.61
CA ILE A 16 16.14 10.30 -6.28
C ILE A 16 14.88 9.96 -7.07
N LYS A 17 15.04 9.68 -8.38
CA LYS A 17 13.93 9.22 -9.22
C LYS A 17 13.31 7.93 -8.67
N THR A 18 14.13 6.96 -8.29
CA THR A 18 13.66 5.71 -7.69
C THR A 18 12.93 5.96 -6.38
N LEU A 19 13.46 6.82 -5.50
CA LEU A 19 12.79 7.20 -4.25
C LEU A 19 11.40 7.78 -4.51
N HIS A 20 11.27 8.70 -5.48
CA HIS A 20 9.97 9.32 -5.82
C HIS A 20 8.97 8.31 -6.37
N ILE A 21 9.38 7.42 -7.25
CA ILE A 21 8.50 6.36 -7.78
C ILE A 21 8.09 5.41 -6.65
N THR A 22 9.02 5.06 -5.76
CA THR A 22 8.79 4.09 -4.68
C THR A 22 7.84 4.64 -3.62
N TRP A 23 8.03 5.89 -3.15
CA TRP A 23 7.09 6.45 -2.18
C TRP A 23 5.70 6.69 -2.80
N PHE A 24 5.62 7.04 -4.09
CA PHE A 24 4.33 7.20 -4.76
C PHE A 24 3.60 5.86 -4.91
N ALA A 25 4.33 4.78 -5.25
CA ALA A 25 3.77 3.44 -5.23
C ALA A 25 3.24 3.05 -3.84
N PHE A 26 3.98 3.39 -2.78
CA PHE A 26 3.54 3.16 -1.40
C PHE A 26 2.32 4.00 -1.03
N PHE A 27 2.28 5.26 -1.43
CA PHE A 27 1.11 6.12 -1.30
C PHE A 27 -0.14 5.47 -1.91
N LEU A 28 -0.04 4.94 -3.14
CA LEU A 28 -1.15 4.25 -3.79
C LEU A 28 -1.57 2.98 -3.03
N THR A 29 -0.63 2.20 -2.54
CA THR A 29 -0.95 0.99 -1.76
C THR A 29 -1.67 1.34 -0.47
N PHE A 30 -1.28 2.40 0.22
CA PHE A 30 -1.93 2.84 1.46
C PHE A 30 -3.29 3.50 1.21
N LEU A 31 -3.42 4.25 0.12
CA LEU A 31 -4.71 4.78 -0.31
C LEU A 31 -5.71 3.63 -0.53
N VAL A 32 -5.31 2.59 -1.26
CA VAL A 32 -6.14 1.39 -1.50
C VAL A 32 -6.42 0.64 -0.20
N TRP A 33 -5.39 0.41 0.62
CA TRP A 33 -5.51 -0.36 1.85
C TRP A 33 -6.50 0.24 2.84
N PHE A 34 -6.52 1.57 2.94
CA PHE A 34 -7.39 2.31 3.87
C PHE A 34 -8.68 2.84 3.23
N SER A 35 -8.88 2.69 1.91
CA SER A 35 -10.01 3.25 1.16
C SER A 35 -11.39 2.86 1.73
N HIS A 36 -11.53 1.69 2.30
CA HIS A 36 -12.80 1.21 2.83
C HIS A 36 -13.23 1.94 4.12
N ALA A 37 -12.29 2.41 4.94
CA ALA A 37 -12.62 3.02 6.22
C ALA A 37 -13.56 4.23 6.09
N PRO A 38 -13.29 5.22 5.23
CA PRO A 38 -14.21 6.33 5.00
C PRO A 38 -15.51 5.92 4.29
N MET A 39 -15.48 4.83 3.50
CA MET A 39 -16.65 4.33 2.76
C MET A 39 -17.51 3.33 3.56
N LEU A 40 -17.08 3.00 4.78
CA LEU A 40 -17.68 1.89 5.56
C LEU A 40 -19.15 2.12 5.91
N ALA A 41 -19.55 3.36 6.16
CA ALA A 41 -20.95 3.71 6.44
C ALA A 41 -21.84 3.45 5.21
N VAL A 42 -21.38 3.87 4.03
CA VAL A 42 -22.09 3.66 2.75
C VAL A 42 -22.17 2.18 2.41
N ILE A 43 -21.06 1.43 2.57
CA ILE A 43 -21.02 -0.01 2.32
C ILE A 43 -21.97 -0.74 3.28
N LYS A 44 -22.00 -0.36 4.56
CA LYS A 44 -22.89 -0.95 5.56
C LYS A 44 -24.36 -0.78 5.18
N GLU A 45 -24.74 0.41 4.75
CA GLU A 45 -26.12 0.72 4.35
C GLU A 45 -26.48 0.03 3.03
N ALA A 46 -25.62 0.09 2.02
CA ALA A 46 -25.88 -0.48 0.71
C ALA A 46 -26.05 -2.01 0.72
N PHE A 47 -25.38 -2.70 1.64
CA PHE A 47 -25.42 -4.17 1.76
C PHE A 47 -26.17 -4.66 3.01
N ASP A 48 -26.84 -3.78 3.74
CA ASP A 48 -27.54 -4.07 5.00
C ASP A 48 -26.69 -4.90 5.99
N LEU A 49 -25.43 -4.48 6.19
CA LEU A 49 -24.47 -5.24 6.98
C LEU A 49 -24.71 -5.06 8.48
N THR A 50 -24.65 -6.17 9.19
CA THR A 50 -24.61 -6.15 10.66
C THR A 50 -23.29 -5.54 11.16
N SER A 51 -23.30 -5.02 12.38
CA SER A 51 -22.07 -4.50 13.01
C SER A 51 -20.97 -5.55 13.13
N GLN A 52 -21.31 -6.83 13.21
CA GLN A 52 -20.36 -7.94 13.25
C GLN A 52 -19.69 -8.15 11.88
N GLN A 53 -20.46 -8.11 10.80
CA GLN A 53 -19.93 -8.21 9.43
C GLN A 53 -18.99 -7.06 9.10
N VAL A 54 -19.34 -5.84 9.50
CA VAL A 54 -18.46 -4.65 9.36
C VAL A 54 -17.14 -4.85 10.07
N LYS A 55 -17.15 -5.31 11.32
CA LYS A 55 -15.92 -5.63 12.08
C LYS A 55 -15.10 -6.72 11.38
N ALA A 56 -15.74 -7.74 10.85
CA ALA A 56 -15.06 -8.81 10.11
C ALA A 56 -14.35 -8.27 8.86
N LEU A 57 -14.97 -7.39 8.07
CA LEU A 57 -14.33 -6.75 6.91
C LEU A 57 -13.07 -5.96 7.28
N MET A 58 -13.07 -5.31 8.44
CA MET A 58 -11.87 -4.59 8.92
C MET A 58 -10.74 -5.56 9.32
N ILE A 59 -11.07 -6.66 10.00
CA ILE A 59 -10.11 -7.65 10.47
C ILE A 59 -9.50 -8.43 9.29
N LEU A 60 -10.29 -8.83 8.31
CA LEU A 60 -9.85 -9.62 7.16
C LEU A 60 -8.70 -8.96 6.39
N ASN A 61 -8.77 -7.66 6.20
CA ASN A 61 -7.73 -6.91 5.52
C ASN A 61 -6.38 -6.94 6.27
N VAL A 62 -6.41 -6.80 7.58
CA VAL A 62 -5.21 -6.82 8.41
C VAL A 62 -4.68 -8.25 8.57
N ALA A 63 -5.57 -9.22 8.73
CA ALA A 63 -5.21 -10.64 8.91
C ALA A 63 -4.36 -11.16 7.73
N MET A 64 -4.75 -10.79 6.49
CA MET A 64 -3.99 -11.21 5.30
C MET A 64 -2.63 -10.53 5.18
N THR A 65 -2.43 -9.36 5.75
CA THR A 65 -1.16 -8.63 5.68
C THR A 65 0.01 -9.39 6.29
N ILE A 66 -0.24 -10.18 7.34
CA ILE A 66 0.82 -10.96 8.02
C ILE A 66 1.41 -12.03 7.08
N PRO A 67 0.63 -12.99 6.55
CA PRO A 67 1.16 -13.98 5.60
C PRO A 67 1.62 -13.33 4.29
N ALA A 68 0.97 -12.27 3.83
CA ALA A 68 1.37 -11.55 2.64
C ALA A 68 2.80 -11.01 2.72
N ARG A 69 3.23 -10.48 3.86
CA ARG A 69 4.60 -9.99 4.05
C ARG A 69 5.65 -11.09 3.90
N ILE A 70 5.35 -12.29 4.37
CA ILE A 70 6.25 -13.45 4.22
C ILE A 70 6.36 -13.83 2.74
N VAL A 71 5.23 -14.01 2.07
CA VAL A 71 5.18 -14.38 0.65
C VAL A 71 5.88 -13.33 -0.22
N ILE A 72 5.55 -12.07 -0.01
CA ILE A 72 6.15 -10.95 -0.76
C ILE A 72 7.65 -10.84 -0.47
N GLY A 73 8.10 -11.06 0.77
CA GLY A 73 9.53 -11.09 1.09
C GLY A 73 10.29 -12.13 0.25
N ILE A 74 9.78 -13.37 0.17
CA ILE A 74 10.36 -14.44 -0.65
C ILE A 74 10.36 -14.06 -2.14
N LEU A 75 9.27 -13.45 -2.62
CA LEU A 75 9.18 -13.01 -4.02
C LEU A 75 10.17 -11.88 -4.33
N VAL A 76 10.35 -10.93 -3.41
CA VAL A 76 11.33 -9.85 -3.55
C VAL A 76 12.75 -10.38 -3.61
N ASP A 77 13.11 -11.35 -2.78
CA ASP A 77 14.42 -11.98 -2.82
C ASP A 77 14.67 -12.73 -4.13
N LYS A 78 13.63 -13.33 -4.72
CA LYS A 78 13.73 -14.12 -5.96
C LYS A 78 13.68 -13.26 -7.23
N PHE A 79 12.81 -12.28 -7.30
CA PHE A 79 12.50 -11.52 -8.53
C PHE A 79 12.92 -10.05 -8.47
N GLY A 80 13.39 -9.59 -7.32
CA GLY A 80 13.74 -8.21 -7.06
C GLY A 80 12.53 -7.29 -6.79
N PRO A 81 12.77 -6.20 -6.05
CA PRO A 81 11.69 -5.35 -5.55
C PRO A 81 10.90 -4.66 -6.66
N ARG A 82 11.53 -4.27 -7.76
CA ARG A 82 10.89 -3.57 -8.89
C ARG A 82 9.77 -4.41 -9.52
N HIS A 83 10.04 -5.67 -9.85
CA HIS A 83 9.06 -6.54 -10.51
C HIS A 83 7.93 -6.91 -9.55
N VAL A 84 8.26 -7.20 -8.30
CA VAL A 84 7.28 -7.58 -7.29
C VAL A 84 6.36 -6.41 -6.96
N TYR A 85 6.89 -5.18 -6.88
CA TYR A 85 6.05 -4.00 -6.63
C TYR A 85 5.09 -3.73 -7.80
N SER A 86 5.59 -3.77 -9.03
CA SER A 86 4.73 -3.62 -10.22
C SER A 86 3.63 -4.68 -10.25
N GLY A 87 3.98 -5.93 -10.00
CA GLY A 87 3.01 -7.04 -9.90
C GLY A 87 1.97 -6.81 -8.80
N LEU A 88 2.41 -6.39 -7.61
CA LEU A 88 1.51 -6.08 -6.50
C LEU A 88 0.50 -4.99 -6.87
N LEU A 89 0.95 -3.91 -7.50
CA LEU A 89 0.07 -2.80 -7.91
C LEU A 89 -0.94 -3.24 -8.98
N ILE A 90 -0.51 -4.01 -9.98
CA ILE A 90 -1.39 -4.51 -11.04
C ILE A 90 -2.46 -5.45 -10.46
N VAL A 91 -2.05 -6.44 -9.66
CA VAL A 91 -2.97 -7.40 -9.04
C VAL A 91 -3.94 -6.67 -8.11
N SER A 92 -3.45 -5.74 -7.29
CA SER A 92 -4.29 -4.97 -6.37
C SER A 92 -5.30 -4.10 -7.11
N GLY A 93 -4.88 -3.47 -8.21
CA GLY A 93 -5.78 -2.71 -9.08
C GLY A 93 -6.90 -3.59 -9.66
N GLY A 94 -6.56 -4.79 -10.13
CA GLY A 94 -7.56 -5.78 -10.58
C GLY A 94 -8.54 -6.18 -9.47
N ILE A 95 -8.05 -6.42 -8.25
CA ILE A 95 -8.92 -6.75 -7.11
C ILE A 95 -9.81 -5.56 -6.73
N CYS A 96 -9.33 -4.31 -6.85
CA CYS A 96 -10.16 -3.13 -6.62
C CYS A 96 -11.33 -3.06 -7.62
N LEU A 97 -11.09 -3.37 -8.89
CA LEU A 97 -12.15 -3.43 -9.90
C LEU A 97 -13.17 -4.53 -9.55
N LEU A 98 -12.71 -5.70 -9.14
CA LEU A 98 -13.59 -6.78 -8.69
C LEU A 98 -14.38 -6.39 -7.43
N PHE A 99 -13.74 -5.69 -6.48
CA PHE A 99 -14.41 -5.20 -5.28
C PHE A 99 -15.58 -4.25 -5.63
N ALA A 100 -15.40 -3.41 -6.65
CA ALA A 100 -16.43 -2.49 -7.12
C ALA A 100 -17.64 -3.22 -7.77
N THR A 101 -17.49 -4.48 -8.19
CA THR A 101 -18.58 -5.29 -8.75
C THR A 101 -19.21 -6.25 -7.74
N ALA A 102 -18.82 -6.17 -6.47
CA ALA A 102 -19.35 -7.05 -5.43
C ALA A 102 -20.86 -6.83 -5.24
N ASN A 103 -21.60 -7.93 -5.15
CA ASN A 103 -23.05 -7.93 -4.98
C ASN A 103 -23.49 -8.68 -3.70
N SER A 104 -22.54 -9.19 -2.91
CA SER A 104 -22.83 -9.88 -1.65
C SER A 104 -21.75 -9.63 -0.61
N TYR A 105 -22.10 -9.87 0.67
CA TYR A 105 -21.15 -9.79 1.76
C TYR A 105 -19.95 -10.73 1.57
N GLU A 106 -20.17 -11.94 1.09
CA GLU A 106 -19.12 -12.95 0.87
C GLU A 106 -18.10 -12.47 -0.16
N GLN A 107 -18.57 -11.83 -1.23
CA GLN A 107 -17.69 -11.22 -2.25
C GLN A 107 -16.90 -10.04 -1.67
N LEU A 108 -17.56 -9.17 -0.91
CA LEU A 108 -16.88 -8.09 -0.20
C LEU A 108 -15.79 -8.62 0.74
N ALA A 109 -16.11 -9.64 1.53
CA ALA A 109 -15.20 -10.27 2.47
C ALA A 109 -14.00 -10.91 1.75
N LEU A 110 -14.23 -11.65 0.65
CA LEU A 110 -13.19 -12.27 -0.15
C LEU A 110 -12.26 -11.22 -0.77
N PHE A 111 -12.80 -10.22 -1.45
CA PHE A 111 -11.98 -9.19 -2.09
C PHE A 111 -11.25 -8.34 -1.05
N ARG A 112 -11.88 -8.08 0.09
CA ARG A 112 -11.25 -7.36 1.19
C ARG A 112 -10.09 -8.13 1.79
N PHE A 113 -10.22 -9.44 1.95
CA PHE A 113 -9.15 -10.33 2.38
C PHE A 113 -7.99 -10.31 1.38
N LEU A 114 -8.27 -10.46 0.08
CA LEU A 114 -7.24 -10.40 -0.97
C LEU A 114 -6.54 -9.05 -1.05
N LEU A 115 -7.26 -7.93 -0.86
CA LEU A 115 -6.66 -6.60 -0.78
C LEU A 115 -5.68 -6.44 0.39
N GLY A 116 -5.73 -7.31 1.39
CA GLY A 116 -4.74 -7.35 2.47
C GLY A 116 -3.30 -7.55 1.98
N PHE A 117 -3.08 -8.14 0.79
CA PHE A 117 -1.75 -8.22 0.16
C PHE A 117 -1.11 -6.85 -0.09
N VAL A 118 -1.92 -5.82 -0.34
CA VAL A 118 -1.45 -4.45 -0.57
C VAL A 118 -0.62 -3.92 0.60
N GLY A 119 -0.94 -4.33 1.83
CA GLY A 119 -0.18 -3.96 3.02
C GLY A 119 1.28 -4.46 3.04
N ALA A 120 1.63 -5.42 2.18
CA ALA A 120 3.00 -5.87 1.99
C ALA A 120 3.84 -4.91 1.13
N GLY A 121 3.26 -3.91 0.46
CA GLY A 121 3.97 -2.90 -0.31
C GLY A 121 5.04 -2.17 0.51
N PHE A 122 4.80 -1.99 1.81
CA PHE A 122 5.78 -1.41 2.74
C PHE A 122 7.13 -2.15 2.73
N VAL A 123 7.12 -3.47 2.79
CA VAL A 123 8.33 -4.31 2.81
C VAL A 123 9.12 -4.18 1.50
N ILE A 124 8.41 -4.13 0.38
CA ILE A 124 9.04 -4.00 -0.94
C ILE A 124 9.79 -2.67 -1.05
N GLY A 125 9.15 -1.58 -0.62
CA GLY A 125 9.74 -0.26 -0.73
C GLY A 125 10.92 -0.04 0.21
N ILE A 126 10.89 -0.57 1.43
CA ILE A 126 12.06 -0.56 2.33
C ILE A 126 13.24 -1.26 1.67
N ARG A 127 13.02 -2.44 1.07
CA ARG A 127 14.07 -3.17 0.34
C ARG A 127 14.59 -2.35 -0.84
N MET A 128 13.70 -1.74 -1.63
CA MET A 128 14.06 -0.88 -2.75
C MET A 128 14.94 0.29 -2.29
N VAL A 129 14.52 1.02 -1.26
CA VAL A 129 15.27 2.16 -0.73
C VAL A 129 16.63 1.71 -0.19
N GLY A 130 16.67 0.60 0.56
CA GLY A 130 17.91 0.05 1.10
C GLY A 130 18.94 -0.35 0.04
N GLU A 131 18.50 -0.78 -1.15
CA GLU A 131 19.39 -1.12 -2.27
C GLU A 131 19.98 0.12 -2.99
N TRP A 132 19.26 1.24 -2.99
CA TRP A 132 19.63 2.43 -3.73
C TRP A 132 20.38 3.47 -2.88
N PHE A 133 20.26 3.46 -1.58
CA PHE A 133 20.82 4.47 -0.70
C PHE A 133 21.93 3.90 0.20
N PRO A 134 23.07 4.60 0.33
CA PRO A 134 24.15 4.18 1.24
C PRO A 134 23.69 4.29 2.70
N ALA A 135 24.32 3.53 3.60
CA ALA A 135 23.98 3.46 5.02
C ALA A 135 23.84 4.83 5.73
N LYS A 136 24.59 5.85 5.29
CA LYS A 136 24.50 7.22 5.86
C LYS A 136 23.22 7.97 5.45
N GLN A 137 22.58 7.58 4.37
CA GLN A 137 21.39 8.24 3.79
C GLN A 137 20.13 7.41 3.88
N VAL A 138 20.25 6.09 4.07
CA VAL A 138 19.11 5.17 4.02
C VAL A 138 18.01 5.53 5.03
N GLY A 139 18.37 5.90 6.26
CA GLY A 139 17.37 6.27 7.27
C GLY A 139 16.55 7.51 6.87
N LEU A 140 17.20 8.52 6.27
CA LEU A 140 16.47 9.70 5.75
C LEU A 140 15.59 9.34 4.56
N ALA A 141 16.11 8.52 3.63
CA ALA A 141 15.35 8.08 2.46
C ALA A 141 14.14 7.20 2.86
N GLU A 142 14.29 6.30 3.83
CA GLU A 142 13.19 5.50 4.38
C GLU A 142 12.17 6.36 5.13
N GLY A 143 12.63 7.39 5.86
CA GLY A 143 11.74 8.36 6.49
C GLY A 143 10.87 9.12 5.48
N ILE A 144 11.45 9.54 4.36
CA ILE A 144 10.73 10.18 3.25
C ILE A 144 9.76 9.18 2.61
N TYR A 145 10.24 7.99 2.29
CA TYR A 145 9.41 6.91 1.74
C TYR A 145 8.21 6.59 2.64
N GLY A 146 8.46 6.34 3.92
CA GLY A 146 7.42 6.00 4.88
C GLY A 146 6.45 7.16 5.14
N GLY A 147 6.95 8.38 5.30
CA GLY A 147 6.13 9.56 5.55
C GLY A 147 5.16 9.85 4.40
N TRP A 148 5.67 9.99 3.19
CA TRP A 148 4.84 10.23 2.00
C TRP A 148 3.92 9.06 1.66
N GLY A 149 4.39 7.82 1.84
CA GLY A 149 3.56 6.64 1.62
C GLY A 149 2.37 6.60 2.58
N ASN A 150 2.59 6.81 3.88
CA ASN A 150 1.52 6.84 4.88
C ASN A 150 0.50 7.97 4.63
N PHE A 151 0.89 9.06 3.98
CA PHE A 151 -0.04 10.12 3.58
C PHE A 151 -1.14 9.60 2.63
N GLY A 152 -0.93 8.48 1.94
CA GLY A 152 -1.96 7.81 1.14
C GLY A 152 -3.22 7.48 1.92
N SER A 153 -3.10 7.08 3.19
CA SER A 153 -4.27 6.80 4.05
C SER A 153 -5.06 8.07 4.37
N ALA A 154 -4.37 9.18 4.66
CA ALA A 154 -5.01 10.48 4.91
C ALA A 154 -5.68 11.03 3.64
N ALA A 155 -5.01 10.90 2.48
CA ALA A 155 -5.58 11.28 1.19
C ALA A 155 -6.85 10.49 0.89
N GLY A 156 -6.86 9.16 1.14
CA GLY A 156 -8.04 8.32 1.00
C GLY A 156 -9.19 8.76 1.90
N ALA A 157 -8.90 9.10 3.15
CA ALA A 157 -9.90 9.56 4.10
C ALA A 157 -10.56 10.90 3.71
N ILE A 158 -9.82 11.77 3.03
CA ILE A 158 -10.33 13.09 2.59
C ILE A 158 -11.01 12.99 1.23
N LEU A 159 -10.40 12.31 0.25
CA LEU A 159 -10.86 12.33 -1.13
C LEU A 159 -12.06 11.42 -1.36
N LEU A 160 -12.06 10.20 -0.80
CA LEU A 160 -13.10 9.20 -1.13
C LEU A 160 -14.51 9.58 -0.67
N PRO A 161 -14.73 10.21 0.49
CA PRO A 161 -16.08 10.63 0.89
C PRO A 161 -16.63 11.80 0.05
N THR A 162 -15.78 12.46 -0.75
CA THR A 162 -16.19 13.64 -1.55
C THR A 162 -16.52 13.29 -2.99
N ILE A 163 -16.32 12.03 -3.40
CA ILE A 163 -16.66 11.49 -4.71
C ILE A 163 -17.99 10.77 -4.64
#